data_4684af26138f8fe712436a0227048456
#
_entry.id   4684af26138f8fe712436a0227048456
#
_cell.length_a   1.000
_cell.length_b   1.000
_cell.length_c   1.000
_cell.angle_alpha   90.00
_cell.angle_beta   90.00
_cell.angle_gamma   90.00
#
_symmetry.space_group_name_H-M   'P 1'
#
loop_
_entity.id
_entity.type
_entity.pdbx_description
1 polymer ?
#
loop_
_entity_poly.entity_id
_entity_poly.type
_entity_poly.pdbx_seq_one_letter_code
_entity_poly.pdbx_strand_id
1 'polypeptide(L)'
;KTLEDYDKWVYVNLETGETVMKEDVSGQEWRTYSEDGKQKDQFGKYNITKTVEERPSNAPAKWHLAFHIYDVRTNNGEGCMTDTTDIETIKSLPTNVKWVSDIKAYLIYDMKGMMKKPVVMGYMKNYVNMGLYYWMHKVKGTMGEYALTMSKSNPKKAPVFLVRFKDGSYAIIQFTSLKDATGRKKEASTISL
;
A
#
# COMPACT_ATOMS: atom_id res chain seq x y z
N LYS A 1 -8.97 -6.49 -7.89
CA LYS A 1 -9.21 -7.64 -6.98
C LYS A 1 -8.52 -7.48 -5.62
N THR A 2 -7.43 -6.74 -5.53
CA THR A 2 -6.72 -6.52 -4.25
C THR A 2 -7.54 -5.78 -3.19
N LEU A 3 -8.59 -5.07 -3.56
CA LEU A 3 -9.44 -4.30 -2.63
C LEU A 3 -10.42 -5.17 -1.81
N GLU A 4 -10.57 -6.44 -2.16
CA GLU A 4 -11.47 -7.38 -1.48
C GLU A 4 -10.71 -8.55 -0.82
N ASP A 5 -9.47 -8.80 -1.26
CA ASP A 5 -8.63 -9.91 -0.82
C ASP A 5 -7.54 -9.40 0.15
N TYR A 6 -7.91 -9.15 1.40
CA TYR A 6 -7.01 -8.65 2.45
C TYR A 6 -5.88 -9.60 2.84
N ASP A 7 -5.85 -10.81 2.32
CA ASP A 7 -4.81 -11.81 2.53
C ASP A 7 -3.81 -11.89 1.36
N LYS A 8 -4.00 -11.10 0.29
CA LYS A 8 -3.23 -11.24 -0.94
C LYS A 8 -2.45 -10.00 -1.30
N TRP A 9 -1.26 -10.25 -1.83
CA TRP A 9 -0.39 -9.28 -2.45
C TRP A 9 -0.30 -9.51 -3.95
N VAL A 10 -0.30 -8.44 -4.73
CA VAL A 10 0.04 -8.47 -6.16
C VAL A 10 1.49 -8.03 -6.31
N TYR A 11 2.35 -8.96 -6.67
CA TYR A 11 3.76 -8.74 -6.97
C TYR A 11 3.93 -8.35 -8.42
N VAL A 12 4.78 -7.38 -8.67
CA VAL A 12 5.05 -6.84 -10.01
C VAL A 12 6.54 -6.94 -10.31
N ASN A 13 6.87 -7.58 -11.43
CA ASN A 13 8.19 -7.50 -12.01
C ASN A 13 8.20 -6.34 -13.04
N LEU A 14 8.91 -5.26 -12.74
CA LEU A 14 8.94 -4.07 -13.60
C LEU A 14 9.75 -4.27 -14.90
N GLU A 15 10.63 -5.26 -14.95
CA GLU A 15 11.40 -5.58 -16.15
C GLU A 15 10.56 -6.29 -17.21
N THR A 16 9.73 -7.24 -16.76
CA THR A 16 8.93 -8.08 -17.67
C THR A 16 7.47 -7.63 -17.78
N GLY A 17 7.01 -6.79 -16.84
CA GLY A 17 5.60 -6.44 -16.70
C GLY A 17 4.74 -7.55 -16.08
N GLU A 18 5.35 -8.68 -15.69
CA GLU A 18 4.63 -9.81 -15.09
C GLU A 18 4.06 -9.43 -13.72
N THR A 19 2.85 -9.91 -13.47
CA THR A 19 2.19 -9.77 -12.17
C THR A 19 1.78 -11.12 -11.61
N VAL A 20 2.07 -11.36 -10.34
CA VAL A 20 1.72 -12.59 -9.63
C VAL A 20 0.96 -12.24 -8.35
N MET A 21 -0.22 -12.83 -8.18
CA MET A 21 -0.98 -12.70 -6.94
C MET A 21 -0.68 -13.87 -6.02
N LYS A 22 -0.31 -13.59 -4.78
CA LYS A 22 -0.06 -14.61 -3.76
C LYS A 22 -0.64 -14.19 -2.41
N GLU A 23 -1.10 -15.17 -1.66
CA GLU A 23 -1.28 -15.03 -0.23
C GLU A 23 0.10 -14.94 0.41
N ASP A 24 0.42 -13.79 0.97
CA ASP A 24 1.69 -13.55 1.67
C ASP A 24 1.40 -12.89 3.02
N VAL A 25 0.96 -13.72 3.93
CA VAL A 25 0.56 -13.33 5.28
C VAL A 25 1.55 -13.92 6.27
N SER A 26 2.26 -13.04 6.96
CA SER A 26 3.20 -13.41 8.01
C SER A 26 2.76 -12.77 9.32
N GLY A 27 3.03 -13.37 10.46
CA GLY A 27 2.80 -12.83 11.78
C GLY A 27 1.45 -12.12 11.93
N GLN A 28 0.47 -12.77 12.48
CA GLN A 28 -0.88 -12.22 12.57
C GLN A 28 -1.27 -11.95 14.01
N GLU A 29 -2.08 -10.91 14.21
CA GLU A 29 -2.78 -10.68 15.48
C GLU A 29 -4.23 -10.25 15.25
N TRP A 30 -5.13 -10.71 16.12
CA TRP A 30 -6.51 -10.24 16.16
C TRP A 30 -6.70 -9.32 17.34
N ARG A 31 -7.23 -8.13 17.06
CA ARG A 31 -7.55 -7.10 18.05
C ARG A 31 -9.04 -7.09 18.30
N THR A 32 -9.40 -7.28 19.57
CA THR A 32 -10.79 -7.09 20.04
C THR A 32 -10.88 -5.72 20.68
N TYR A 33 -11.71 -4.86 20.10
CA TYR A 33 -11.86 -3.46 20.54
C TYR A 33 -12.91 -3.35 21.63
N SER A 34 -12.53 -2.73 22.76
CA SER A 34 -13.39 -2.49 23.91
C SER A 34 -12.89 -1.28 24.69
N GLU A 35 -13.76 -0.71 25.54
CA GLU A 35 -13.40 0.47 26.36
C GLU A 35 -12.32 0.15 27.40
N ASP A 36 -12.24 -1.08 27.86
CA ASP A 36 -11.27 -1.60 28.82
C ASP A 36 -9.99 -2.16 28.18
N GLY A 37 -9.81 -1.97 26.87
CA GLY A 37 -8.63 -2.43 26.13
C GLY A 37 -7.33 -1.85 26.68
N LYS A 38 -6.28 -2.71 26.74
CA LYS A 38 -4.95 -2.37 27.28
C LYS A 38 -4.06 -1.62 26.31
N GLN A 39 -4.33 -1.75 25.02
CA GLN A 39 -3.60 -1.08 23.94
C GLN A 39 -4.53 -0.13 23.21
N LYS A 40 -3.96 0.78 22.39
CA LYS A 40 -4.74 1.75 21.61
C LYS A 40 -4.13 1.94 20.22
N ASP A 41 -4.99 2.03 19.23
CA ASP A 41 -4.66 2.47 17.88
C ASP A 41 -5.67 3.52 17.38
N GLN A 42 -5.67 3.78 16.07
CA GLN A 42 -6.58 4.76 15.44
C GLN A 42 -8.07 4.37 15.51
N PHE A 43 -8.39 3.11 15.77
CA PHE A 43 -9.77 2.61 15.86
C PHE A 43 -10.27 2.54 17.31
N GLY A 44 -9.40 2.71 18.31
CA GLY A 44 -9.77 2.71 19.71
C GLY A 44 -8.86 1.86 20.59
N LYS A 45 -9.33 1.58 21.81
CA LYS A 45 -8.64 0.67 22.71
C LYS A 45 -8.95 -0.79 22.34
N TYR A 46 -7.96 -1.67 22.50
CA TYR A 46 -8.09 -3.09 22.16
C TYR A 46 -7.26 -4.00 23.06
N ASN A 47 -7.61 -5.28 23.04
CA ASN A 47 -6.79 -6.37 23.54
C ASN A 47 -6.42 -7.31 22.38
N ILE A 48 -5.20 -7.86 22.40
CA ILE A 48 -4.81 -8.91 21.46
C ILE A 48 -5.42 -10.23 21.96
N THR A 49 -6.27 -10.85 21.14
CA THR A 49 -7.01 -12.07 21.52
C THR A 49 -6.52 -13.31 20.79
N LYS A 50 -5.76 -13.15 19.71
CA LYS A 50 -5.14 -14.26 18.98
C LYS A 50 -3.89 -13.77 18.26
N THR A 51 -2.86 -14.60 18.21
CA THR A 51 -1.63 -14.36 17.44
C THR A 51 -1.27 -15.59 16.59
N VAL A 52 -0.57 -15.36 15.49
CA VAL A 52 0.08 -16.39 14.67
C VAL A 52 1.52 -15.94 14.43
N GLU A 53 2.46 -16.83 14.61
CA GLU A 53 3.89 -16.59 14.46
C GLU A 53 4.27 -16.12 13.04
N GLU A 54 5.34 -15.35 12.96
CA GLU A 54 5.91 -14.92 11.68
C GLU A 54 6.41 -16.14 10.89
N ARG A 55 6.15 -16.13 9.60
CA ARG A 55 6.64 -17.13 8.64
C ARG A 55 7.43 -16.41 7.54
N PRO A 56 8.34 -17.13 6.83
CA PRO A 56 8.99 -16.58 5.65
C PRO A 56 7.96 -16.08 4.62
N SER A 57 8.30 -15.00 3.93
CA SER A 57 7.46 -14.44 2.88
C SER A 57 7.25 -15.46 1.75
N ASN A 58 6.04 -15.50 1.21
CA ASN A 58 5.68 -16.30 0.04
C ASN A 58 5.82 -15.52 -1.27
N ALA A 59 6.63 -14.47 -1.28
CA ALA A 59 6.91 -13.66 -2.47
C ALA A 59 7.51 -14.52 -3.60
N PRO A 60 7.25 -14.19 -4.87
CA PRO A 60 7.94 -14.83 -6.00
C PRO A 60 9.45 -14.51 -5.97
N ALA A 61 10.25 -15.34 -6.66
CA ALA A 61 11.71 -15.20 -6.66
C ALA A 61 12.19 -13.85 -7.24
N LYS A 62 11.47 -13.30 -8.23
CA LYS A 62 11.80 -12.01 -8.88
C LYS A 62 10.60 -11.09 -8.84
N TRP A 63 10.73 -9.98 -8.19
CA TRP A 63 9.73 -8.91 -8.12
C TRP A 63 10.39 -7.61 -7.69
N HIS A 64 9.74 -6.49 -7.98
CA HIS A 64 10.23 -5.15 -7.66
C HIS A 64 9.31 -4.41 -6.71
N LEU A 65 8.01 -4.46 -6.97
CA LEU A 65 6.97 -3.85 -6.15
C LEU A 65 5.90 -4.88 -5.79
N ALA A 66 5.28 -4.70 -4.64
CA ALA A 66 4.09 -5.46 -4.29
C ALA A 66 3.02 -4.52 -3.73
N PHE A 67 1.76 -4.82 -4.08
CA PHE A 67 0.59 -4.03 -3.72
C PHE A 67 -0.40 -4.87 -2.91
N HIS A 68 -0.87 -4.29 -1.81
CA HIS A 68 -1.90 -4.84 -0.95
C HIS A 68 -2.91 -3.74 -0.67
N ILE A 69 -4.07 -3.79 -1.31
CA ILE A 69 -5.07 -2.71 -1.28
C ILE A 69 -4.43 -1.38 -1.71
N TYR A 70 -4.10 -0.50 -0.77
CA TYR A 70 -3.37 0.75 -0.98
C TYR A 70 -1.92 0.71 -0.48
N ASP A 71 -1.56 -0.32 0.26
CA ASP A 71 -0.20 -0.50 0.75
C ASP A 71 0.73 -0.89 -0.40
N VAL A 72 1.91 -0.32 -0.42
CA VAL A 72 2.97 -0.64 -1.39
C VAL A 72 4.23 -0.97 -0.64
N ARG A 73 4.94 -1.99 -1.07
CA ARG A 73 6.30 -2.28 -0.61
C ARG A 73 7.24 -2.53 -1.78
N THR A 74 8.51 -2.30 -1.54
CA THR A 74 9.58 -2.62 -2.48
C THR A 74 10.21 -3.97 -2.14
N ASN A 75 11.03 -4.49 -3.03
CA ASN A 75 11.89 -5.64 -2.72
C ASN A 75 13.20 -5.14 -2.09
N ASN A 76 13.13 -4.72 -0.83
CA ASN A 76 14.25 -4.13 -0.09
C ASN A 76 14.87 -2.88 -0.74
N GLY A 77 14.09 -2.13 -1.49
CA GLY A 77 14.48 -0.86 -2.08
C GLY A 77 14.02 0.33 -1.25
N GLU A 78 14.04 1.49 -1.89
CA GLU A 78 13.56 2.76 -1.33
C GLU A 78 12.69 3.47 -2.34
N GLY A 79 11.68 4.18 -1.87
CA GLY A 79 10.76 4.93 -2.70
C GLY A 79 10.64 6.39 -2.27
N CYS A 80 10.22 7.25 -3.19
CA CYS A 80 9.78 8.60 -2.86
C CYS A 80 8.74 9.11 -3.87
N MET A 81 7.88 9.99 -3.41
CA MET A 81 6.99 10.78 -4.25
C MET A 81 7.71 12.10 -4.61
N THR A 82 7.63 12.50 -5.86
CA THR A 82 8.18 13.78 -6.33
C THR A 82 7.09 14.83 -6.51
N ASP A 83 7.50 16.07 -6.70
CA ASP A 83 6.57 17.18 -7.00
C ASP A 83 6.27 17.32 -8.52
N THR A 84 6.99 16.59 -9.37
CA THR A 84 6.74 16.61 -10.81
C THR A 84 5.59 15.69 -11.22
N THR A 85 4.90 16.10 -12.28
CA THR A 85 3.83 15.31 -12.93
C THR A 85 4.18 14.94 -14.37
N ASP A 86 5.40 15.22 -14.79
CA ASP A 86 5.91 14.89 -16.12
C ASP A 86 7.09 13.92 -15.99
N ILE A 87 6.82 12.65 -16.30
CA ILE A 87 7.80 11.57 -16.23
C ILE A 87 8.98 11.79 -17.18
N GLU A 88 8.76 12.47 -18.31
CA GLU A 88 9.79 12.72 -19.32
C GLU A 88 10.85 13.73 -18.86
N THR A 89 10.55 14.53 -17.83
CA THR A 89 11.50 15.48 -17.27
C THR A 89 12.58 14.83 -16.40
N ILE A 90 12.35 13.61 -15.95
CA ILE A 90 13.30 12.89 -15.07
C ILE A 90 14.26 12.07 -15.95
N LYS A 91 15.42 12.62 -16.25
CA LYS A 91 16.46 11.93 -17.04
C LYS A 91 17.44 11.13 -16.20
N SER A 92 17.52 11.39 -14.90
CA SER A 92 18.35 10.68 -13.93
C SER A 92 17.74 10.80 -12.54
N LEU A 93 18.17 9.96 -11.61
CA LEU A 93 17.69 10.05 -10.22
C LEU A 93 18.11 11.39 -9.60
N PRO A 94 17.17 12.18 -9.09
CA PRO A 94 17.48 13.41 -8.37
C PRO A 94 18.28 13.10 -7.10
N THR A 95 19.24 13.96 -6.77
CA THR A 95 20.06 13.82 -5.56
C THR A 95 19.42 14.42 -4.31
N ASN A 96 18.44 15.32 -4.49
CA ASN A 96 17.81 16.11 -3.44
C ASN A 96 16.42 15.58 -2.99
N VAL A 97 16.12 14.33 -3.28
CA VAL A 97 14.86 13.68 -2.85
C VAL A 97 15.03 12.91 -1.55
N LYS A 98 13.98 12.86 -0.75
CA LYS A 98 13.95 12.08 0.48
C LYS A 98 13.57 10.63 0.17
N TRP A 99 14.55 9.75 0.12
CA TRP A 99 14.33 8.33 -0.01
C TRP A 99 13.79 7.71 1.28
N VAL A 100 12.83 6.81 1.15
CA VAL A 100 12.16 6.12 2.26
C VAL A 100 12.28 4.62 2.04
N SER A 101 12.88 3.93 3.00
CA SER A 101 12.95 2.46 3.02
C SER A 101 11.64 1.85 3.50
N ASP A 102 11.44 0.58 3.20
CA ASP A 102 10.33 -0.20 3.74
C ASP A 102 10.42 -0.32 5.26
N ILE A 103 9.31 -0.17 5.94
CA ILE A 103 9.18 -0.35 7.39
C ILE A 103 8.21 -1.49 7.71
N LYS A 104 8.45 -2.22 8.80
CA LYS A 104 7.46 -3.17 9.34
C LYS A 104 6.26 -2.42 9.89
N ALA A 105 5.06 -2.89 9.52
CA ALA A 105 3.79 -2.34 9.98
C ALA A 105 2.76 -3.46 10.16
N TYR A 106 1.71 -3.17 10.93
CA TYR A 106 0.52 -4.01 10.99
C TYR A 106 -0.50 -3.52 9.96
N LEU A 107 -0.79 -4.36 8.98
CA LEU A 107 -1.72 -4.10 7.90
C LEU A 107 -3.00 -4.89 8.12
N ILE A 108 -4.13 -4.35 7.71
CA ILE A 108 -5.43 -5.03 7.87
C ILE A 108 -5.40 -6.32 7.02
N TYR A 109 -5.69 -7.44 7.68
CA TYR A 109 -5.73 -8.78 7.10
C TYR A 109 -7.14 -9.37 7.07
N ASP A 110 -7.91 -9.14 8.12
CA ASP A 110 -9.26 -9.68 8.26
C ASP A 110 -10.20 -8.65 8.86
N MET A 111 -11.26 -8.31 8.14
CA MET A 111 -12.31 -7.38 8.57
C MET A 111 -13.66 -8.07 8.84
N LYS A 112 -13.75 -9.40 8.79
CA LYS A 112 -15.01 -10.13 8.97
C LYS A 112 -15.70 -9.87 10.31
N GLY A 113 -14.93 -9.47 11.31
CA GLY A 113 -15.42 -9.10 12.63
C GLY A 113 -15.72 -7.62 12.84
N MET A 114 -15.57 -6.77 11.82
CA MET A 114 -15.73 -5.31 11.94
C MET A 114 -17.15 -4.89 12.35
N MET A 115 -18.17 -5.65 11.95
CA MET A 115 -19.58 -5.37 12.30
C MET A 115 -20.05 -6.14 13.54
N LYS A 116 -19.19 -6.92 14.18
CA LYS A 116 -19.51 -7.65 15.41
C LYS A 116 -19.43 -6.74 16.64
N LYS A 117 -20.02 -7.18 17.73
CA LYS A 117 -19.90 -6.55 19.05
C LYS A 117 -19.37 -7.59 20.04
N PRO A 118 -18.18 -7.42 20.60
CA PRO A 118 -17.20 -6.37 20.28
C PRO A 118 -16.65 -6.49 18.85
N VAL A 119 -16.15 -5.40 18.32
CA VAL A 119 -15.47 -5.39 17.01
C VAL A 119 -14.18 -6.20 17.09
N VAL A 120 -13.95 -7.06 16.11
CA VAL A 120 -12.72 -7.86 16.00
C VAL A 120 -12.12 -7.66 14.63
N MET A 121 -10.83 -7.27 14.58
CA MET A 121 -10.10 -7.11 13.34
C MET A 121 -8.79 -7.88 13.38
N GLY A 122 -8.44 -8.53 12.27
CA GLY A 122 -7.17 -9.20 12.06
C GLY A 122 -6.16 -8.32 11.36
N TYR A 123 -4.92 -8.36 11.83
CA TYR A 123 -3.79 -7.65 11.25
C TYR A 123 -2.68 -8.64 10.91
N MET A 124 -2.00 -8.41 9.80
CA MET A 124 -0.76 -9.10 9.45
C MET A 124 0.43 -8.16 9.64
N LYS A 125 1.55 -8.71 10.07
CA LYS A 125 2.82 -7.99 10.17
C LYS A 125 3.56 -8.11 8.85
N ASN A 126 3.71 -7.03 8.12
CA ASN A 126 4.37 -7.01 6.82
C ASN A 126 5.12 -5.69 6.62
N TYR A 127 5.67 -5.49 5.45
CA TYR A 127 6.41 -4.28 5.11
C TYR A 127 5.53 -3.32 4.31
N VAL A 128 5.79 -2.01 4.47
CA VAL A 128 5.15 -0.93 3.70
C VAL A 128 6.16 0.17 3.43
N ASN A 129 6.12 0.76 2.25
CA ASN A 129 6.93 1.90 1.86
C ASN A 129 6.13 3.20 1.97
N MET A 130 6.44 4.03 2.96
CA MET A 130 5.71 5.28 3.18
C MET A 130 6.02 6.36 2.12
N GLY A 131 7.11 6.22 1.36
CA GLY A 131 7.41 7.07 0.20
C GLY A 131 6.52 6.80 -1.01
N LEU A 132 5.90 5.62 -1.06
CA LEU A 132 4.99 5.18 -2.12
C LEU A 132 3.52 5.13 -1.67
N TYR A 133 3.25 5.24 -0.38
CA TYR A 133 1.93 4.99 0.23
C TYR A 133 0.83 5.86 -0.34
N TYR A 134 1.11 7.10 -0.72
CA TYR A 134 0.12 8.09 -1.15
C TYR A 134 -0.20 8.04 -2.65
N TRP A 135 0.03 6.92 -3.34
CA TRP A 135 -0.33 6.78 -4.75
C TRP A 135 -1.85 6.79 -4.99
N MET A 136 -2.62 6.35 -4.00
CA MET A 136 -4.07 6.49 -3.97
C MET A 136 -4.58 6.82 -2.57
N HIS A 137 -5.82 7.23 -2.46
CA HIS A 137 -6.45 7.58 -1.21
C HIS A 137 -7.92 7.12 -1.18
N LYS A 138 -8.45 6.96 0.04
CA LYS A 138 -9.87 6.69 0.24
C LYS A 138 -10.69 7.95 -0.05
N VAL A 139 -11.72 7.83 -0.86
CA VAL A 139 -12.64 8.95 -1.16
C VAL A 139 -13.48 9.26 0.08
N LYS A 140 -13.45 10.53 0.52
CA LYS A 140 -14.18 10.97 1.72
C LYS A 140 -15.69 10.80 1.51
N GLY A 141 -16.36 10.25 2.51
CA GLY A 141 -17.82 10.07 2.51
C GLY A 141 -18.30 8.84 1.76
N THR A 142 -17.41 7.99 1.26
CA THR A 142 -17.77 6.73 0.59
C THR A 142 -17.39 5.51 1.43
N MET A 143 -18.06 4.39 1.20
CA MET A 143 -17.71 3.09 1.80
C MET A 143 -16.78 2.32 0.86
N GLY A 144 -15.45 2.51 1.09
CA GLY A 144 -14.44 1.70 0.40
C GLY A 144 -14.11 2.11 -1.03
N GLU A 145 -14.45 3.34 -1.46
CA GLU A 145 -14.00 3.87 -2.73
C GLU A 145 -12.61 4.49 -2.62
N TYR A 146 -11.80 4.27 -3.64
CA TYR A 146 -10.45 4.79 -3.74
C TYR A 146 -10.25 5.53 -5.06
N ALA A 147 -9.43 6.58 -5.03
CA ALA A 147 -9.03 7.33 -6.20
C ALA A 147 -7.51 7.54 -6.22
N LEU A 148 -6.95 7.78 -7.41
CA LEU A 148 -5.56 8.18 -7.52
C LEU A 148 -5.33 9.51 -6.80
N THR A 149 -4.22 9.63 -6.11
CA THR A 149 -3.79 10.91 -5.56
C THR A 149 -3.24 11.77 -6.68
N MET A 150 -3.80 12.95 -6.85
CA MET A 150 -3.36 13.91 -7.84
C MET A 150 -2.34 14.87 -7.26
N SER A 151 -1.46 15.40 -8.12
CA SER A 151 -0.47 16.39 -7.70
C SER A 151 -1.14 17.71 -7.35
N LYS A 152 -0.57 18.40 -6.34
CA LYS A 152 -0.96 19.77 -5.98
C LYS A 152 -0.68 20.77 -7.10
N SER A 153 0.43 20.58 -7.82
CA SER A 153 0.83 21.45 -8.93
C SER A 153 0.02 21.20 -10.20
N ASN A 154 -0.56 20.01 -10.36
CA ASN A 154 -1.40 19.65 -11.49
C ASN A 154 -2.50 18.67 -11.09
N PRO A 155 -3.72 19.16 -10.77
CA PRO A 155 -4.81 18.31 -10.29
C PRO A 155 -5.40 17.35 -11.34
N LYS A 156 -4.87 17.34 -12.57
CA LYS A 156 -5.25 16.42 -13.64
C LYS A 156 -4.26 15.25 -13.80
N LYS A 157 -3.13 15.27 -13.09
CA LYS A 157 -2.09 14.25 -13.18
C LYS A 157 -1.64 13.79 -11.79
N ALA A 158 -1.41 12.49 -11.66
CA ALA A 158 -0.74 11.97 -10.48
C ALA A 158 0.74 12.40 -10.44
N PRO A 159 1.35 12.52 -9.24
CA PRO A 159 2.77 12.75 -9.12
C PRO A 159 3.58 11.58 -9.68
N VAL A 160 4.82 11.83 -10.04
CA VAL A 160 5.79 10.78 -10.38
C VAL A 160 6.41 10.24 -9.10
N PHE A 161 6.53 8.93 -9.02
CA PHE A 161 7.21 8.21 -7.96
C PHE A 161 8.54 7.66 -8.47
N LEU A 162 9.54 7.66 -7.61
CA LEU A 162 10.85 7.08 -7.89
C LEU A 162 11.07 5.91 -6.94
N VAL A 163 11.64 4.84 -7.46
CA VAL A 163 12.06 3.68 -6.69
C VAL A 163 13.49 3.34 -7.06
N ARG A 164 14.36 3.12 -6.07
CA ARG A 164 15.70 2.58 -6.30
C ARG A 164 15.85 1.26 -5.58
N PHE A 165 16.58 0.34 -6.18
CA PHE A 165 16.78 -1.01 -5.67
C PHE A 165 18.22 -1.21 -5.19
N LYS A 166 18.45 -2.27 -4.42
CA LYS A 166 19.78 -2.57 -3.83
C LYS A 166 20.88 -2.86 -4.86
N ASP A 167 20.51 -3.33 -6.04
CA ASP A 167 21.43 -3.61 -7.15
C ASP A 167 21.84 -2.35 -7.93
N GLY A 168 21.34 -1.19 -7.52
CA GLY A 168 21.59 0.10 -8.16
C GLY A 168 20.63 0.43 -9.31
N SER A 169 19.75 -0.50 -9.69
CA SER A 169 18.68 -0.21 -10.65
C SER A 169 17.62 0.71 -10.04
N TYR A 170 16.85 1.37 -10.90
CA TYR A 170 15.77 2.25 -10.46
C TYR A 170 14.58 2.21 -11.42
N ALA A 171 13.44 2.63 -10.93
CA ALA A 171 12.22 2.81 -11.72
C ALA A 171 11.63 4.20 -11.49
N ILE A 172 11.06 4.74 -12.56
CA ILE A 172 10.27 5.98 -12.56
C ILE A 172 8.83 5.58 -12.87
N ILE A 173 7.91 5.89 -11.97
CA ILE A 173 6.54 5.36 -12.01
C ILE A 173 5.54 6.50 -11.94
N GLN A 174 4.53 6.46 -12.80
CA GLN A 174 3.37 7.33 -12.72
C GLN A 174 2.09 6.51 -12.86
N PHE A 175 1.21 6.62 -11.88
CA PHE A 175 -0.09 5.97 -11.92
C PHE A 175 -1.04 6.81 -12.77
N THR A 176 -1.54 6.26 -13.86
CA THR A 176 -2.36 7.00 -14.84
C THR A 176 -3.85 6.72 -14.71
N SER A 177 -4.22 5.58 -14.16
CA SER A 177 -5.63 5.22 -13.94
C SER A 177 -5.79 4.18 -12.84
N LEU A 178 -6.91 4.25 -12.13
CA LEU A 178 -7.39 3.21 -11.24
C LEU A 178 -8.64 2.61 -11.87
N LYS A 179 -8.69 1.29 -11.99
CA LYS A 179 -9.87 0.56 -12.48
C LYS A 179 -10.45 -0.30 -11.36
N ASP A 180 -11.75 -0.42 -11.31
CA ASP A 180 -12.43 -1.38 -10.45
C ASP A 180 -12.28 -2.82 -10.95
N ALA A 181 -12.83 -3.77 -10.21
CA ALA A 181 -12.80 -5.20 -10.58
C ALA A 181 -13.52 -5.50 -11.91
N THR A 182 -14.38 -4.60 -12.40
CA THR A 182 -15.08 -4.72 -13.69
C THR A 182 -14.31 -4.07 -14.84
N GLY A 183 -13.16 -3.43 -14.55
CA GLY A 183 -12.36 -2.73 -15.55
C GLY A 183 -12.82 -1.30 -15.85
N ARG A 184 -13.86 -0.78 -15.17
CA ARG A 184 -14.27 0.62 -15.30
C ARG A 184 -13.26 1.54 -14.66
N LYS A 185 -12.88 2.61 -15.37
CA LYS A 185 -12.04 3.67 -14.78
C LYS A 185 -12.80 4.31 -13.63
N LYS A 186 -12.14 4.45 -12.48
CA LYS A 186 -12.59 5.32 -11.41
C LYS A 186 -12.08 6.74 -11.71
N GLU A 187 -12.98 7.71 -11.64
CA GLU A 187 -12.57 9.11 -11.79
C GLU A 187 -11.66 9.52 -10.63
N ALA A 188 -10.63 10.29 -10.98
CA ALA A 188 -9.72 10.82 -9.99
C ALA A 188 -10.40 11.97 -9.25
N SER A 189 -10.52 11.85 -7.94
CA SER A 189 -10.92 12.97 -7.09
C SER A 189 -9.68 13.69 -6.56
N THR A 190 -9.72 15.02 -6.53
CA THR A 190 -8.63 15.83 -5.99
C THR A 190 -8.75 15.87 -4.47
N ILE A 191 -7.70 15.46 -3.75
CA ILE A 191 -7.52 15.85 -2.36
C ILE A 191 -6.47 16.95 -2.31
N SER A 192 -6.85 18.10 -1.74
CA SER A 192 -5.88 19.07 -1.24
C SER A 192 -5.29 18.51 0.06
N LEU A 193 -4.05 18.08 0.03
CA LEU A 193 -3.26 17.75 1.23
C LEU A 193 -2.71 19.03 1.83
#